data_b6aa95c46436804e3b60434673af7eaf
#
_entry.id   b6aa95c46436804e3b60434673af7eaf
#
_cell.length_a   1.000
_cell.length_b   1.000
_cell.length_c   1.000
_cell.angle_alpha   90.00
_cell.angle_beta   90.00
_cell.angle_gamma   90.00
#
_symmetry.space_group_name_H-M   'P 1'
#
loop_
_entity.id
_entity.type
_entity.pdbx_description
1 polymer ?
#
loop_
_entity_poly.entity_id
_entity_poly.type
_entity_poly.pdbx_seq_one_letter_code
_entity_poly.pdbx_strand_id
1 'polypeptide(L)'
;RDLVRSRGLGDVYKRQVTRQGIVTAKESKDGNLILYLEGKDKEGFLCYMSDVTEPKLGSVVTVQGKAMNFRQDRNPGGFDQREYYRVQRVYYQMKNGRLLTQSGQYSFYRESLYRLRRQLERILEQCMEEQDAAVMKAVLLGNKQELDTEKKQLYQKSGIAHVLAISGVHITILGMGLYEALRRLRIPGWLCSVVAIILMLLYGDMVGMSTSAYRAIFMFALKMGAQLLHRTYDMLTALALAAAGVLLEQPLY
;
A
#
# COMPACT_ATOMS: atom_id res chain seq x y z
N ARG A 1 17.85 -20.87 11.18
CA ARG A 1 17.29 -20.81 12.55
C ARG A 1 18.06 -19.86 13.47
N ASP A 2 19.35 -19.57 13.21
CA ASP A 2 20.23 -18.87 14.17
C ASP A 2 20.31 -17.34 14.00
N LEU A 3 19.65 -16.76 13.02
CA LEU A 3 19.69 -15.31 12.77
C LEU A 3 18.58 -14.49 13.49
N VAL A 4 17.60 -15.15 14.10
CA VAL A 4 16.43 -14.49 14.72
C VAL A 4 16.49 -14.50 16.26
N ARG A 5 17.31 -15.36 16.88
CA ARG A 5 17.49 -15.38 18.34
C ARG A 5 18.73 -14.61 18.76
N SER A 6 18.54 -13.33 18.97
CA SER A 6 19.30 -12.41 19.82
C SER A 6 20.36 -13.03 20.73
N ARG A 7 21.63 -12.94 20.34
CA ARG A 7 22.77 -12.72 21.24
C ARG A 7 23.98 -12.44 20.35
N GLY A 8 24.41 -11.19 20.29
CA GLY A 8 25.63 -10.81 19.58
C GLY A 8 25.44 -10.13 18.23
N LEU A 9 24.52 -9.18 18.09
CA LEU A 9 24.20 -8.44 16.86
C LEU A 9 25.23 -7.37 16.47
N GLY A 10 26.39 -7.31 17.11
CA GLY A 10 27.45 -6.38 16.74
C GLY A 10 28.16 -6.70 15.42
N ASP A 11 28.19 -7.97 14.99
CA ASP A 11 29.03 -8.41 13.86
C ASP A 11 28.26 -8.90 12.61
N VAL A 12 26.92 -8.92 12.62
CA VAL A 12 26.10 -9.38 11.48
C VAL A 12 26.08 -8.36 10.31
N TYR A 13 26.57 -7.17 10.53
CA TYR A 13 26.50 -6.02 9.62
C TYR A 13 27.40 -6.11 8.36
N LYS A 14 28.19 -7.16 8.19
CA LYS A 14 29.16 -7.25 7.07
C LYS A 14 29.01 -8.44 6.14
N ARG A 15 28.13 -9.39 6.40
CA ARG A 15 28.02 -10.58 5.54
C ARG A 15 26.91 -10.39 4.48
N GLN A 16 27.26 -10.71 3.23
CA GLN A 16 26.27 -10.90 2.19
C GLN A 16 25.44 -12.14 2.56
N VAL A 17 24.13 -11.96 2.59
CA VAL A 17 23.17 -13.04 2.91
C VAL A 17 22.30 -13.27 1.69
N THR A 18 22.08 -14.53 1.35
CA THR A 18 21.12 -14.91 0.32
C THR A 18 19.81 -15.32 0.99
N ARG A 19 18.70 -14.74 0.55
CA ARG A 19 17.36 -15.02 1.07
C ARG A 19 16.39 -15.24 -0.06
N GLN A 20 15.43 -16.14 0.18
CA GLN A 20 14.32 -16.41 -0.72
C GLN A 20 13.04 -15.85 -0.12
N GLY A 21 12.23 -15.21 -0.94
CA GLY A 21 10.94 -14.66 -0.53
C GLY A 21 9.98 -14.46 -1.70
N ILE A 22 8.71 -14.30 -1.37
CA ILE A 22 7.64 -13.96 -2.32
C ILE A 22 7.55 -12.44 -2.41
N VAL A 23 7.50 -11.89 -3.62
CA VAL A 23 7.32 -10.45 -3.82
C VAL A 23 5.88 -10.06 -3.49
N THR A 24 5.68 -9.36 -2.38
CA THR A 24 4.36 -8.90 -1.92
C THR A 24 4.01 -7.51 -2.43
N ALA A 25 4.99 -6.59 -2.47
CA ALA A 25 4.83 -5.24 -3.00
C ALA A 25 6.13 -4.73 -3.61
N LYS A 26 6.01 -3.74 -4.49
CA LYS A 26 7.12 -3.07 -5.16
C LYS A 26 6.93 -1.56 -5.03
N GLU A 27 7.98 -0.86 -4.71
CA GLU A 27 8.01 0.59 -4.65
C GLU A 27 9.26 1.13 -5.34
N SER A 28 9.14 2.26 -6.03
CA SER A 28 10.27 2.97 -6.60
C SER A 28 10.50 4.24 -5.80
N LYS A 29 11.68 4.42 -5.21
CA LYS A 29 12.05 5.60 -4.46
C LYS A 29 13.43 6.09 -4.88
N ASP A 30 13.52 7.36 -5.25
CA ASP A 30 14.78 8.01 -5.66
C ASP A 30 15.55 7.19 -6.72
N GLY A 31 14.82 6.62 -7.70
CA GLY A 31 15.40 5.78 -8.76
C GLY A 31 15.79 4.35 -8.32
N ASN A 32 15.63 4.01 -7.03
CA ASN A 32 15.91 2.67 -6.51
C ASN A 32 14.63 1.86 -6.37
N LEU A 33 14.67 0.60 -6.81
CA LEU A 33 13.57 -0.34 -6.61
C LEU A 33 13.64 -0.95 -5.20
N ILE A 34 12.56 -0.84 -4.45
CA ILE A 34 12.40 -1.44 -3.13
C ILE A 34 11.39 -2.58 -3.27
N LEU A 35 11.80 -3.79 -2.91
CA LEU A 35 10.95 -4.96 -2.89
C LEU A 35 10.55 -5.28 -1.45
N TYR A 36 9.26 -5.49 -1.23
CA TYR A 36 8.73 -6.10 -0.01
C TYR A 36 8.64 -7.60 -0.26
N LEU A 37 9.37 -8.36 0.54
CA LEU A 37 9.52 -9.80 0.38
C LEU A 37 9.02 -10.52 1.63
N GLU A 38 8.23 -11.58 1.44
CA GLU A 38 7.76 -12.45 2.51
C GLU A 38 8.54 -13.77 2.45
N GLY A 39 9.29 -14.07 3.50
CA GLY A 39 10.06 -15.31 3.65
C GLY A 39 9.19 -16.51 3.97
N LYS A 40 9.79 -17.71 4.01
CA LYS A 40 9.11 -19.00 4.30
C LYS A 40 8.41 -19.01 5.67
N ASP A 41 8.93 -18.27 6.65
CA ASP A 41 8.38 -18.21 8.01
C ASP A 41 7.36 -17.07 8.17
N LYS A 42 6.83 -16.52 7.06
CA LYS A 42 5.97 -15.33 7.01
C LYS A 42 6.63 -14.07 7.61
N GLU A 43 7.93 -14.06 7.71
CA GLU A 43 8.69 -12.89 8.11
C GLU A 43 8.94 -12.00 6.89
N GLY A 44 8.43 -10.78 6.94
CA GLY A 44 8.65 -9.78 5.91
C GLY A 44 10.03 -9.15 6.01
N PHE A 45 10.62 -8.81 4.87
CA PHE A 45 11.83 -8.00 4.80
C PHE A 45 11.82 -7.08 3.58
N LEU A 46 12.51 -5.95 3.71
CA LEU A 46 12.71 -5.01 2.61
C LEU A 46 14.01 -5.31 1.88
N CYS A 47 14.01 -5.22 0.56
CA CYS A 47 15.21 -5.35 -0.25
C CYS A 47 15.35 -4.13 -1.17
N TYR A 48 16.39 -3.32 -0.93
CA TYR A 48 16.78 -2.22 -1.80
C TYR A 48 17.63 -2.80 -2.93
N MET A 49 17.07 -2.83 -4.13
CA MET A 49 17.72 -3.40 -5.30
C MET A 49 18.73 -2.45 -5.87
N SER A 50 19.88 -3.00 -6.29
CA SER A 50 20.87 -2.29 -7.09
C SER A 50 20.68 -2.53 -8.59
N ASP A 51 19.95 -3.59 -8.93
CA ASP A 51 19.70 -3.98 -10.32
C ASP A 51 18.35 -3.43 -10.80
N VAL A 52 18.27 -3.09 -12.09
CA VAL A 52 17.06 -2.55 -12.75
C VAL A 52 16.00 -3.62 -13.00
N THR A 53 16.29 -4.89 -12.73
CA THR A 53 15.37 -6.00 -13.01
C THR A 53 14.18 -5.95 -12.03
N GLU A 54 12.99 -5.71 -12.56
CA GLU A 54 11.75 -5.61 -11.80
C GLU A 54 11.03 -6.97 -11.79
N PRO A 55 11.06 -7.74 -10.68
CA PRO A 55 10.37 -9.02 -10.59
C PRO A 55 8.86 -8.81 -10.52
N LYS A 56 8.07 -9.79 -11.01
CA LYS A 56 6.61 -9.75 -10.97
C LYS A 56 6.09 -10.00 -9.56
N LEU A 57 4.96 -9.37 -9.22
CA LEU A 57 4.29 -9.57 -7.94
C LEU A 57 3.81 -11.01 -7.77
N GLY A 58 4.03 -11.57 -6.57
CA GLY A 58 3.72 -12.96 -6.26
C GLY A 58 4.77 -13.97 -6.73
N SER A 59 5.82 -13.54 -7.45
CA SER A 59 6.91 -14.44 -7.81
C SER A 59 7.81 -14.74 -6.61
N VAL A 60 8.33 -15.96 -6.56
CA VAL A 60 9.37 -16.34 -5.60
C VAL A 60 10.71 -15.90 -6.16
N VAL A 61 11.42 -15.09 -5.42
CA VAL A 61 12.71 -14.55 -5.81
C VAL A 61 13.79 -14.94 -4.79
N THR A 62 15.01 -15.15 -5.28
CA THR A 62 16.19 -15.29 -4.43
C THR A 62 17.02 -14.02 -4.60
N VAL A 63 17.22 -13.32 -3.49
CA VAL A 63 17.99 -12.07 -3.47
C VAL A 63 19.22 -12.23 -2.59
N GLN A 64 20.32 -11.58 -3.00
CA GLN A 64 21.57 -11.53 -2.25
C GLN A 64 21.87 -10.08 -1.92
N GLY A 65 22.16 -9.78 -0.67
CA GLY A 65 22.48 -8.42 -0.24
C GLY A 65 22.98 -8.35 1.21
N LYS A 66 23.23 -7.16 1.71
CA LYS A 66 23.65 -6.92 3.09
C LYS A 66 22.42 -6.79 3.98
N ALA A 67 22.17 -7.76 4.85
CA ALA A 67 21.08 -7.66 5.82
C ALA A 67 21.43 -6.67 6.94
N MET A 68 20.49 -5.81 7.28
CA MET A 68 20.62 -4.80 8.34
C MET A 68 19.30 -4.70 9.11
N ASN A 69 19.38 -4.49 10.40
CA ASN A 69 18.21 -4.18 11.21
C ASN A 69 17.77 -2.72 10.96
N PHE A 70 16.49 -2.44 11.20
CA PHE A 70 15.99 -1.08 11.22
C PHE A 70 16.62 -0.29 12.36
N ARG A 71 16.83 1.01 12.14
CA ARG A 71 17.34 1.91 13.19
C ARG A 71 16.29 2.02 14.27
N GLN A 72 16.75 1.87 15.50
CA GLN A 72 15.99 2.23 16.68
C GLN A 72 16.34 3.69 17.02
N ASP A 73 15.34 4.53 17.14
CA ASP A 73 15.59 5.91 17.57
C ASP A 73 15.95 5.93 19.06
N ARG A 74 16.98 6.69 19.40
CA ARG A 74 17.46 6.84 20.78
C ARG A 74 16.85 8.04 21.48
N ASN A 75 16.15 8.92 20.73
CA ASN A 75 15.56 10.13 21.27
C ASN A 75 14.11 9.90 21.69
N PRO A 76 13.70 10.25 22.91
CA PRO A 76 12.30 10.20 23.31
C PRO A 76 11.44 11.07 22.37
N GLY A 77 10.41 10.46 21.75
CA GLY A 77 9.51 11.12 20.79
C GLY A 77 10.00 11.12 19.34
N GLY A 78 11.15 10.53 19.04
CA GLY A 78 11.61 10.30 17.66
C GLY A 78 10.80 9.18 16.97
N PHE A 79 10.85 9.15 15.63
CA PHE A 79 10.21 8.11 14.82
C PHE A 79 10.99 6.79 14.92
N ASP A 80 10.43 5.80 15.62
CA ASP A 80 11.02 4.46 15.70
C ASP A 80 10.66 3.65 14.43
N GLN A 81 11.64 3.59 13.52
CA GLN A 81 11.53 2.85 12.28
C GLN A 81 11.31 1.35 12.51
N ARG A 82 11.89 0.79 13.56
CA ARG A 82 11.78 -0.63 13.89
C ARG A 82 10.35 -1.00 14.29
N GLU A 83 9.73 -0.18 15.17
CA GLU A 83 8.36 -0.40 15.61
C GLU A 83 7.37 -0.21 14.46
N TYR A 84 7.56 0.82 13.64
CA TYR A 84 6.74 1.07 12.45
C TYR A 84 6.69 -0.12 11.49
N TYR A 85 7.85 -0.69 11.15
CA TYR A 85 7.89 -1.83 10.24
C TYR A 85 7.48 -3.16 10.91
N ARG A 86 7.64 -3.28 12.23
CA ARG A 86 7.19 -4.44 12.99
C ARG A 86 5.68 -4.62 12.94
N VAL A 87 4.92 -3.53 13.02
CA VAL A 87 3.45 -3.56 12.83
C VAL A 87 3.07 -4.10 11.46
N GLN A 88 3.88 -3.83 10.45
CA GLN A 88 3.72 -4.35 9.08
C GLN A 88 4.32 -5.76 8.90
N ARG A 89 4.76 -6.41 9.96
CA ARG A 89 5.45 -7.72 9.94
C ARG A 89 6.73 -7.74 9.12
N VAL A 90 7.40 -6.60 8.99
CA VAL A 90 8.70 -6.45 8.32
C VAL A 90 9.77 -6.28 9.39
N TYR A 91 10.73 -7.20 9.45
CA TYR A 91 11.65 -7.29 10.58
C TYR A 91 13.05 -6.76 10.30
N TYR A 92 13.50 -6.80 9.04
CA TYR A 92 14.83 -6.32 8.64
C TYR A 92 14.84 -5.79 7.21
N GLN A 93 15.90 -5.11 6.84
CA GLN A 93 16.12 -4.60 5.50
C GLN A 93 17.40 -5.18 4.90
N MET A 94 17.42 -5.36 3.59
CA MET A 94 18.61 -5.73 2.82
C MET A 94 18.99 -4.57 1.91
N LYS A 95 20.25 -4.16 1.93
CA LYS A 95 20.81 -3.14 1.03
C LYS A 95 21.68 -3.77 -0.04
N ASN A 96 21.79 -3.08 -1.18
CA ASN A 96 22.53 -3.55 -2.35
C ASN A 96 22.10 -4.95 -2.79
N GLY A 97 20.77 -5.14 -2.85
CA GLY A 97 20.17 -6.40 -3.28
C GLY A 97 20.43 -6.68 -4.75
N ARG A 98 20.83 -7.91 -5.06
CA ARG A 98 20.91 -8.43 -6.42
C ARG A 98 19.95 -9.59 -6.56
N LEU A 99 19.23 -9.61 -7.69
CA LEU A 99 18.34 -10.71 -8.02
C LEU A 99 19.17 -11.87 -8.58
N LEU A 100 19.14 -13.04 -7.91
CA LEU A 100 19.84 -14.23 -8.37
C LEU A 100 18.92 -15.11 -9.22
N THR A 101 17.69 -15.37 -8.74
CA THR A 101 16.71 -16.21 -9.44
C THR A 101 15.31 -15.67 -9.24
N GLN A 102 14.46 -15.91 -10.22
CA GLN A 102 13.05 -15.60 -10.19
C GLN A 102 12.25 -16.79 -10.67
N SER A 103 11.20 -17.17 -9.94
CA SER A 103 10.23 -18.18 -10.38
C SER A 103 9.37 -17.66 -11.53
N GLY A 104 8.98 -18.55 -12.44
CA GLY A 104 8.02 -18.23 -13.51
C GLY A 104 6.57 -18.05 -13.02
N GLN A 105 6.25 -18.52 -11.81
CA GLN A 105 4.94 -18.35 -11.20
C GLN A 105 4.82 -16.94 -10.59
N TYR A 106 3.70 -16.28 -10.82
CA TYR A 106 3.40 -14.95 -10.28
C TYR A 106 1.88 -14.77 -10.13
N SER A 107 1.47 -13.77 -9.34
CA SER A 107 0.06 -13.42 -9.20
C SER A 107 -0.38 -12.51 -10.34
N PHE A 108 -1.12 -13.05 -11.31
CA PHE A 108 -1.66 -12.27 -12.44
C PHE A 108 -2.53 -11.10 -11.96
N TYR A 109 -3.37 -11.33 -10.95
CA TYR A 109 -4.24 -10.31 -10.37
C TYR A 109 -3.45 -9.10 -9.81
N ARG A 110 -2.50 -9.36 -8.91
CA ARG A 110 -1.68 -8.30 -8.30
C ARG A 110 -0.82 -7.57 -9.32
N GLU A 111 -0.23 -8.30 -10.25
CA GLU A 111 0.59 -7.73 -11.30
C GLU A 111 -0.25 -6.86 -12.26
N SER A 112 -1.49 -7.25 -12.57
CA SER A 112 -2.39 -6.46 -13.41
C SER A 112 -2.81 -5.16 -12.73
N LEU A 113 -3.15 -5.19 -11.44
CA LEU A 113 -3.45 -3.98 -10.66
C LEU A 113 -2.24 -3.04 -10.56
N TYR A 114 -1.05 -3.60 -10.35
CA TYR A 114 0.18 -2.82 -10.33
C TYR A 114 0.44 -2.13 -11.68
N ARG A 115 0.27 -2.85 -12.78
CA ARG A 115 0.42 -2.27 -14.14
C ARG A 115 -0.60 -1.19 -14.42
N LEU A 116 -1.87 -1.40 -14.02
CA LEU A 116 -2.92 -0.38 -14.14
C LEU A 116 -2.55 0.88 -13.36
N ARG A 117 -2.10 0.72 -12.10
CA ARG A 117 -1.63 1.84 -11.29
C ARG A 117 -0.50 2.60 -11.98
N ARG A 118 0.51 1.90 -12.51
CA ARG A 118 1.63 2.51 -13.24
C ARG A 118 1.20 3.20 -14.53
N GLN A 119 0.19 2.70 -15.22
CA GLN A 119 -0.39 3.39 -16.38
C GLN A 119 -1.09 4.70 -15.97
N LEU A 120 -1.87 4.67 -14.89
CA LEU A 120 -2.52 5.87 -14.36
C LEU A 120 -1.50 6.91 -13.88
N GLU A 121 -0.41 6.49 -13.22
CA GLU A 121 0.70 7.37 -12.84
C GLU A 121 1.30 8.08 -14.07
N ARG A 122 1.59 7.33 -15.14
CA ARG A 122 2.11 7.92 -16.41
C ARG A 122 1.13 8.88 -17.07
N ILE A 123 -0.17 8.59 -17.05
CA ILE A 123 -1.18 9.49 -17.61
C ILE A 123 -1.19 10.81 -16.83
N LEU A 124 -1.10 10.77 -15.50
CA LEU A 124 -1.02 11.98 -14.68
C LEU A 124 0.24 12.80 -14.99
N GLU A 125 1.39 12.13 -15.17
CA GLU A 125 2.66 12.77 -15.57
C GLU A 125 2.58 13.45 -16.95
N GLN A 126 1.82 12.88 -17.88
CA GLN A 126 1.67 13.46 -19.22
C GLN A 126 0.66 14.61 -19.27
N CYS A 127 -0.33 14.61 -18.36
CA CYS A 127 -1.42 15.60 -18.37
C CYS A 127 -1.13 16.82 -17.49
N MET A 128 -0.15 16.76 -16.58
CA MET A 128 0.09 17.79 -15.57
C MET A 128 1.59 18.08 -15.45
N GLU A 129 1.92 19.24 -14.87
CA GLU A 129 3.29 19.53 -14.47
C GLU A 129 3.79 18.54 -13.41
N GLU A 130 5.09 18.27 -13.40
CA GLU A 130 5.72 17.27 -12.53
C GLU A 130 5.29 17.42 -11.05
N GLN A 131 5.21 18.65 -10.59
CA GLN A 131 4.85 18.97 -9.22
C GLN A 131 3.39 18.64 -8.88
N ASP A 132 2.48 18.95 -9.79
CA ASP A 132 1.04 18.69 -9.63
C ASP A 132 0.75 17.20 -9.80
N ALA A 133 1.42 16.56 -10.75
CA ALA A 133 1.35 15.11 -10.94
C ALA A 133 1.76 14.36 -9.67
N ALA A 134 2.83 14.78 -8.97
CA ALA A 134 3.27 14.17 -7.72
C ALA A 134 2.19 14.28 -6.62
N VAL A 135 1.52 15.44 -6.49
CA VAL A 135 0.41 15.63 -5.55
C VAL A 135 -0.78 14.76 -5.93
N MET A 136 -1.17 14.73 -7.21
CA MET A 136 -2.31 13.91 -7.68
C MET A 136 -2.04 12.41 -7.54
N LYS A 137 -0.81 11.94 -7.78
CA LYS A 137 -0.41 10.55 -7.51
C LYS A 137 -0.54 10.21 -6.01
N ALA A 138 -0.16 11.13 -5.12
CA ALA A 138 -0.31 10.92 -3.68
C ALA A 138 -1.79 10.82 -3.27
N VAL A 139 -2.64 11.73 -3.78
CA VAL A 139 -4.05 11.84 -3.42
C VAL A 139 -4.89 10.71 -4.04
N LEU A 140 -4.69 10.39 -5.32
CA LEU A 140 -5.51 9.41 -6.05
C LEU A 140 -4.93 7.99 -6.00
N LEU A 141 -3.61 7.83 -6.05
CA LEU A 141 -2.98 6.52 -6.16
C LEU A 141 -2.19 6.12 -4.90
N GLY A 142 -2.14 7.00 -3.89
CA GLY A 142 -1.45 6.74 -2.63
C GLY A 142 0.08 6.77 -2.73
N ASN A 143 0.64 7.20 -3.87
CA ASN A 143 2.08 7.29 -4.07
C ASN A 143 2.62 8.62 -3.52
N LYS A 144 3.17 8.59 -2.30
CA LYS A 144 3.73 9.77 -1.61
C LYS A 144 5.23 9.95 -1.79
N GLN A 145 5.86 9.08 -2.56
CA GLN A 145 7.33 9.00 -2.59
C GLN A 145 7.96 10.13 -3.40
N GLU A 146 7.27 10.56 -4.44
CA GLU A 146 7.73 11.62 -5.35
C GLU A 146 7.43 13.04 -4.82
N LEU A 147 6.75 13.15 -3.68
CA LEU A 147 6.51 14.45 -3.06
C LEU A 147 7.79 14.98 -2.43
N ASP A 148 8.20 16.18 -2.84
CA ASP A 148 9.29 16.92 -2.27
C ASP A 148 9.16 17.06 -0.76
N THR A 149 10.31 16.98 -0.06
CA THR A 149 10.36 17.12 1.40
C THR A 149 9.84 18.48 1.85
N GLU A 150 10.11 19.54 1.08
CA GLU A 150 9.61 20.89 1.35
C GLU A 150 8.09 20.95 1.26
N LYS A 151 7.50 20.36 0.22
CA LYS A 151 6.05 20.28 0.06
C LYS A 151 5.41 19.48 1.19
N LYS A 152 5.97 18.32 1.54
CA LYS A 152 5.49 17.54 2.71
C LYS A 152 5.46 18.39 3.98
N GLN A 153 6.53 19.15 4.24
CA GLN A 153 6.59 20.04 5.39
C GLN A 153 5.58 21.19 5.31
N LEU A 154 5.36 21.76 4.11
CA LEU A 154 4.37 22.80 3.90
C LEU A 154 2.96 22.30 4.23
N TYR A 155 2.57 21.13 3.71
CA TYR A 155 1.29 20.50 4.00
C TYR A 155 1.15 20.14 5.49
N GLN A 156 2.23 19.71 6.14
CA GLN A 156 2.25 19.44 7.59
C GLN A 156 2.07 20.73 8.41
N LYS A 157 2.80 21.79 8.08
CA LYS A 157 2.70 23.08 8.76
C LYS A 157 1.35 23.76 8.57
N SER A 158 0.72 23.56 7.40
CA SER A 158 -0.62 24.06 7.09
C SER A 158 -1.74 23.24 7.74
N GLY A 159 -1.44 22.13 8.44
CA GLY A 159 -2.43 21.26 9.07
C GLY A 159 -3.23 20.39 8.08
N ILE A 160 -2.93 20.45 6.78
CA ILE A 160 -3.64 19.72 5.72
C ILE A 160 -2.90 18.48 5.22
N ALA A 161 -1.94 17.98 6.01
CA ALA A 161 -1.20 16.76 5.67
C ALA A 161 -2.09 15.52 5.43
N HIS A 162 -3.28 15.51 6.04
CA HIS A 162 -4.27 14.46 5.83
C HIS A 162 -4.84 14.40 4.40
N VAL A 163 -4.79 15.51 3.65
CA VAL A 163 -5.22 15.56 2.23
C VAL A 163 -4.27 14.77 1.34
N LEU A 164 -2.98 14.70 1.69
CA LEU A 164 -1.98 13.89 0.97
C LEU A 164 -2.14 12.38 1.23
N ALA A 165 -3.02 11.99 2.11
CA ALA A 165 -3.39 10.59 2.29
C ALA A 165 -4.72 10.32 1.59
N ILE A 166 -4.87 9.12 1.04
CA ILE A 166 -6.18 8.69 0.54
C ILE A 166 -7.16 8.74 1.70
N SER A 167 -8.07 9.71 1.62
CA SER A 167 -9.07 9.94 2.67
C SER A 167 -10.40 9.27 2.33
N GLY A 168 -11.20 9.04 3.36
CA GLY A 168 -12.57 8.52 3.18
C GLY A 168 -13.43 9.40 2.26
N VAL A 169 -13.18 10.71 2.22
CA VAL A 169 -13.88 11.65 1.34
C VAL A 169 -13.55 11.37 -0.13
N HIS A 170 -12.27 11.18 -0.48
CA HIS A 170 -11.87 10.84 -1.85
C HIS A 170 -12.52 9.54 -2.33
N ILE A 171 -12.52 8.52 -1.48
CA ILE A 171 -13.15 7.22 -1.78
C ILE A 171 -14.66 7.38 -1.97
N THR A 172 -15.31 8.15 -1.12
CA THR A 172 -16.76 8.39 -1.21
C THR A 172 -17.11 9.13 -2.49
N ILE A 173 -16.36 10.20 -2.84
CA ILE A 173 -16.57 10.95 -4.09
C ILE A 173 -16.38 10.05 -5.31
N LEU A 174 -15.29 9.27 -5.35
CA LEU A 174 -15.02 8.34 -6.43
C LEU A 174 -16.10 7.26 -6.55
N GLY A 175 -16.48 6.64 -5.45
CA GLY A 175 -17.48 5.57 -5.43
C GLY A 175 -18.88 6.07 -5.82
N MET A 176 -19.31 7.21 -5.29
CA MET A 176 -20.61 7.81 -5.64
C MET A 176 -20.61 8.34 -7.07
N GLY A 177 -19.51 9.00 -7.50
CA GLY A 177 -19.37 9.46 -8.88
C GLY A 177 -19.44 8.31 -9.88
N LEU A 178 -18.76 7.20 -9.58
CA LEU A 178 -18.83 5.97 -10.38
C LEU A 178 -20.25 5.41 -10.45
N TYR A 179 -20.92 5.29 -9.30
CA TYR A 179 -22.30 4.81 -9.22
C TYR A 179 -23.24 5.70 -10.06
N GLU A 180 -23.14 7.02 -9.93
CA GLU A 180 -23.95 7.98 -10.71
C GLU A 180 -23.64 7.91 -12.21
N ALA A 181 -22.38 7.74 -12.59
CA ALA A 181 -21.98 7.58 -13.99
C ALA A 181 -22.61 6.30 -14.58
N LEU A 182 -22.57 5.17 -13.86
CA LEU A 182 -23.22 3.93 -14.29
C LEU A 182 -24.74 4.09 -14.42
N ARG A 183 -25.38 4.80 -13.50
CA ARG A 183 -26.82 5.08 -13.59
C ARG A 183 -27.20 5.91 -14.81
N ARG A 184 -26.38 6.86 -15.21
CA ARG A 184 -26.60 7.67 -16.44
C ARG A 184 -26.55 6.83 -17.72
N LEU A 185 -25.87 5.70 -17.70
CA LEU A 185 -25.87 4.73 -18.79
C LEU A 185 -27.13 3.87 -18.86
N ARG A 186 -28.18 4.19 -18.08
CA ARG A 186 -29.45 3.48 -17.98
C ARG A 186 -29.31 2.01 -17.53
N ILE A 187 -28.23 1.69 -16.81
CA ILE A 187 -28.01 0.37 -16.21
C ILE A 187 -28.95 0.19 -15.01
N PRO A 188 -29.53 -0.98 -14.77
CA PRO A 188 -30.36 -1.26 -13.59
C PRO A 188 -29.64 -0.93 -12.29
N GLY A 189 -30.32 -0.28 -11.33
CA GLY A 189 -29.69 0.23 -10.12
C GLY A 189 -28.96 -0.82 -9.28
N TRP A 190 -29.52 -2.05 -9.22
CA TRP A 190 -28.88 -3.15 -8.52
C TRP A 190 -27.53 -3.53 -9.15
N LEU A 191 -27.43 -3.54 -10.49
CA LEU A 191 -26.20 -3.85 -11.21
C LEU A 191 -25.16 -2.71 -11.02
N CYS A 192 -25.62 -1.44 -11.04
CA CYS A 192 -24.76 -0.29 -10.73
C CYS A 192 -24.14 -0.43 -9.35
N SER A 193 -24.92 -0.81 -8.32
CA SER A 193 -24.43 -0.98 -6.96
C SER A 193 -23.38 -2.11 -6.87
N VAL A 194 -23.65 -3.27 -7.48
CA VAL A 194 -22.71 -4.40 -7.48
C VAL A 194 -21.41 -4.03 -8.19
N VAL A 195 -21.50 -3.45 -9.39
CA VAL A 195 -20.32 -3.06 -10.17
C VAL A 195 -19.52 -1.99 -9.43
N ALA A 196 -20.18 -0.99 -8.83
CA ALA A 196 -19.51 0.05 -8.05
C ALA A 196 -18.78 -0.53 -6.84
N ILE A 197 -19.37 -1.47 -6.10
CA ILE A 197 -18.69 -2.15 -4.98
C ILE A 197 -17.45 -2.89 -5.47
N ILE A 198 -17.56 -3.69 -6.53
CA ILE A 198 -16.43 -4.45 -7.08
C ILE A 198 -15.31 -3.51 -7.51
N LEU A 199 -15.62 -2.45 -8.25
CA LEU A 199 -14.60 -1.49 -8.72
C LEU A 199 -13.95 -0.74 -7.56
N MET A 200 -14.69 -0.41 -6.49
CA MET A 200 -14.12 0.23 -5.31
C MET A 200 -13.22 -0.71 -4.49
N LEU A 201 -13.54 -2.00 -4.43
CA LEU A 201 -12.65 -3.00 -3.82
C LEU A 201 -11.35 -3.15 -4.62
N LEU A 202 -11.46 -3.27 -5.96
CA LEU A 202 -10.28 -3.32 -6.83
C LEU A 202 -9.41 -2.06 -6.72
N TYR A 203 -10.05 -0.89 -6.61
CA TYR A 203 -9.34 0.37 -6.37
C TYR A 203 -8.62 0.37 -5.02
N GLY A 204 -9.28 -0.09 -3.95
CA GLY A 204 -8.68 -0.23 -2.63
C GLY A 204 -7.42 -1.11 -2.65
N ASP A 205 -7.51 -2.29 -3.29
CA ASP A 205 -6.37 -3.19 -3.44
C ASP A 205 -5.24 -2.56 -4.27
N MET A 206 -5.58 -1.81 -5.32
CA MET A 206 -4.60 -1.12 -6.18
C MET A 206 -3.81 -0.06 -5.42
N VAL A 207 -4.47 0.71 -4.54
CA VAL A 207 -3.84 1.81 -3.79
C VAL A 207 -3.22 1.38 -2.46
N GLY A 208 -3.36 0.10 -2.09
CA GLY A 208 -2.77 -0.47 -0.87
C GLY A 208 -3.62 -0.19 0.37
N MET A 209 -4.86 -0.62 0.37
CA MET A 209 -5.86 -0.74 1.45
C MET A 209 -5.44 -0.16 2.82
N SER A 210 -5.26 1.17 2.89
CA SER A 210 -4.99 1.85 4.17
C SER A 210 -6.22 1.73 5.10
N THR A 211 -6.01 1.86 6.41
CA THR A 211 -7.10 1.78 7.41
C THR A 211 -8.26 2.74 7.10
N SER A 212 -7.94 3.96 6.63
CA SER A 212 -8.96 4.94 6.21
C SER A 212 -9.68 4.52 4.93
N ALA A 213 -8.97 3.94 3.97
CA ALA A 213 -9.54 3.42 2.73
C ALA A 213 -10.46 2.23 3.02
N TYR A 214 -10.01 1.28 3.84
CA TYR A 214 -10.81 0.13 4.26
C TYR A 214 -12.15 0.56 4.86
N ARG A 215 -12.14 1.46 5.86
CA ARG A 215 -13.37 1.97 6.48
C ARG A 215 -14.31 2.60 5.46
N ALA A 216 -13.79 3.44 4.58
CA ALA A 216 -14.61 4.15 3.60
C ALA A 216 -15.22 3.20 2.55
N ILE A 217 -14.44 2.25 2.04
CA ILE A 217 -14.94 1.24 1.09
C ILE A 217 -15.98 0.33 1.76
N PHE A 218 -15.73 -0.07 3.01
CA PHE A 218 -16.68 -0.89 3.77
C PHE A 218 -17.99 -0.16 4.00
N MET A 219 -17.95 1.10 4.45
CA MET A 219 -19.15 1.94 4.62
C MET A 219 -19.88 2.18 3.30
N PHE A 220 -19.13 2.40 2.19
CA PHE A 220 -19.68 2.51 0.86
C PHE A 220 -20.40 1.22 0.43
N ALA A 221 -19.79 0.07 0.67
CA ALA A 221 -20.39 -1.23 0.37
C ALA A 221 -21.68 -1.47 1.18
N LEU A 222 -21.69 -1.11 2.47
CA LEU A 222 -22.89 -1.18 3.29
C LEU A 222 -24.01 -0.24 2.80
N LYS A 223 -23.65 0.98 2.35
CA LYS A 223 -24.62 1.92 1.78
C LYS A 223 -25.24 1.37 0.50
N MET A 224 -24.41 0.85 -0.41
CA MET A 224 -24.89 0.22 -1.64
C MET A 224 -25.70 -1.05 -1.36
N GLY A 225 -25.27 -1.86 -0.39
CA GLY A 225 -26.01 -3.05 0.06
C GLY A 225 -27.37 -2.72 0.67
N ALA A 226 -27.47 -1.69 1.52
CA ALA A 226 -28.73 -1.22 2.06
C ALA A 226 -29.69 -0.77 0.95
N GLN A 227 -29.17 -0.08 -0.07
CA GLN A 227 -29.93 0.34 -1.24
C GLN A 227 -30.45 -0.86 -2.06
N LEU A 228 -29.64 -1.92 -2.22
CA LEU A 228 -30.04 -3.16 -2.88
C LEU A 228 -31.16 -3.90 -2.12
N LEU A 229 -31.08 -3.88 -0.79
CA LEU A 229 -32.05 -4.55 0.09
C LEU A 229 -33.27 -3.67 0.40
N HIS A 230 -33.38 -2.49 -0.19
CA HIS A 230 -34.42 -1.48 0.10
C HIS A 230 -34.52 -1.16 1.60
N ARG A 231 -33.36 -1.11 2.30
CA ARG A 231 -33.24 -0.78 3.72
C ARG A 231 -32.67 0.61 3.91
N THR A 232 -33.00 1.22 5.03
CA THR A 232 -32.40 2.49 5.46
C THR A 232 -30.94 2.28 5.85
N TYR A 233 -30.06 3.12 5.32
CA TYR A 233 -28.63 3.14 5.69
C TYR A 233 -28.46 4.03 6.92
N ASP A 234 -27.92 3.46 7.99
CA ASP A 234 -27.50 4.23 9.16
C ASP A 234 -25.98 4.37 9.20
N MET A 235 -25.53 5.62 9.16
CA MET A 235 -24.11 5.96 9.10
C MET A 235 -23.35 5.55 10.37
N LEU A 236 -23.98 5.68 11.55
CA LEU A 236 -23.33 5.36 12.82
C LEU A 236 -23.13 3.86 12.97
N THR A 237 -24.14 3.08 12.65
CA THR A 237 -24.06 1.61 12.63
C THR A 237 -22.99 1.13 11.63
N ALA A 238 -22.97 1.71 10.43
CA ALA A 238 -21.96 1.38 9.42
C ALA A 238 -20.52 1.73 9.89
N LEU A 239 -20.36 2.86 10.57
CA LEU A 239 -19.06 3.26 11.14
C LEU A 239 -18.63 2.29 12.26
N ALA A 240 -19.56 1.92 13.16
CA ALA A 240 -19.27 0.96 14.23
C ALA A 240 -18.84 -0.40 13.68
N LEU A 241 -19.55 -0.91 12.67
CA LEU A 241 -19.20 -2.16 11.99
C LEU A 241 -17.83 -2.07 11.28
N ALA A 242 -17.55 -0.96 10.61
CA ALA A 242 -16.25 -0.74 9.96
C ALA A 242 -15.11 -0.69 10.99
N ALA A 243 -15.31 -0.01 12.12
CA ALA A 243 -14.33 0.05 13.21
C ALA A 243 -14.09 -1.33 13.83
N ALA A 244 -15.17 -2.09 14.09
CA ALA A 244 -15.05 -3.46 14.57
C ALA A 244 -14.27 -4.36 13.61
N GLY A 245 -14.51 -4.24 12.30
CA GLY A 245 -13.75 -4.99 11.27
C GLY A 245 -12.26 -4.68 11.30
N VAL A 246 -11.89 -3.40 11.41
CA VAL A 246 -10.47 -2.99 11.52
C VAL A 246 -9.82 -3.55 12.78
N LEU A 247 -10.50 -3.47 13.93
CA LEU A 247 -9.96 -3.97 15.21
C LEU A 247 -9.80 -5.49 15.23
N LEU A 248 -10.68 -6.23 14.54
CA LEU A 248 -10.55 -7.68 14.42
C LEU A 248 -9.36 -8.11 13.56
N GLU A 249 -9.06 -7.33 12.51
CA GLU A 249 -7.94 -7.62 11.61
C GLU A 249 -6.59 -7.20 12.21
N GLN A 250 -6.55 -6.05 12.88
CA GLN A 250 -5.34 -5.50 13.50
C GLN A 250 -5.64 -4.88 14.88
N PRO A 251 -5.58 -5.65 15.95
CA PRO A 251 -5.88 -5.17 17.30
C PRO A 251 -4.84 -4.18 17.88
N LEU A 252 -3.74 -3.93 17.18
CA LEU A 252 -2.63 -3.05 17.60
C LEU A 252 -2.71 -1.63 17.01
N TYR A 253 -3.79 -1.29 16.31
CA TYR A 253 -4.05 0.08 15.87
C TYR A 253 -4.69 0.91 16.97
#